data_66f967b1b98a03515374695c4158d880
#
_entry.id   66f967b1b98a03515374695c4158d880
#
_cell.length_a   1.000
_cell.length_b   1.000
_cell.length_c   1.000
_cell.angle_alpha   90.00
_cell.angle_beta   90.00
_cell.angle_gamma   90.00
#
_symmetry.space_group_name_H-M   'P 1'
#
loop_
_entity.id
_entity.type
_entity.pdbx_description
1 polymer ?
#
loop_
_entity_poly.entity_id
_entity_poly.type
_entity_poly.pdbx_seq_one_letter_code
_entity_poly.pdbx_strand_id
1 'polypeptide(L)'
;MSKWDKLIHKLKDSSEEMRYEELKKILEVYGYSARETSGGSSHIAFRKKGCNNITIPRHKTIKRAYVELVRKVVEEENKNEDIK
;
A
#
# COMPACT_ATOMS: atom_id res chain seq x y z
N MET A 1 -18.24 0.42 -11.14
CA MET A 1 -17.10 0.74 -10.28
C MET A 1 -15.80 0.63 -11.04
N SER A 2 -14.92 1.58 -10.85
CA SER A 2 -13.60 1.53 -11.47
C SER A 2 -12.72 0.48 -10.79
N LYS A 3 -11.64 0.11 -11.44
CA LYS A 3 -10.66 -0.81 -10.83
C LYS A 3 -10.09 -0.24 -9.54
N TRP A 4 -9.92 1.08 -9.50
CA TRP A 4 -9.44 1.77 -8.30
C TRP A 4 -10.40 1.61 -7.13
N ASP A 5 -11.69 1.79 -7.37
CA ASP A 5 -12.70 1.64 -6.32
C ASP A 5 -12.70 0.23 -5.74
N LYS A 6 -12.52 -0.77 -6.59
CA LYS A 6 -12.44 -2.15 -6.14
C LYS A 6 -11.22 -2.40 -5.27
N LEU A 7 -10.08 -1.81 -5.62
CA LEU A 7 -8.86 -1.94 -4.83
C LEU A 7 -9.03 -1.34 -3.43
N ILE A 8 -9.61 -0.16 -3.37
CA ILE A 8 -9.84 0.51 -2.09
C ILE A 8 -10.85 -0.27 -1.25
N HIS A 9 -11.87 -0.83 -1.87
CA HIS A 9 -12.84 -1.66 -1.17
C HIS A 9 -12.18 -2.89 -0.54
N LYS A 10 -11.31 -3.57 -1.29
CA LYS A 10 -10.55 -4.71 -0.78
C LYS A 10 -9.65 -4.31 0.39
N LEU A 11 -9.03 -3.15 0.28
CA LEU A 11 -8.14 -2.65 1.32
C LEU A 11 -8.88 -2.47 2.65
N LYS A 12 -10.10 -1.99 2.60
CA LYS A 12 -10.93 -1.73 3.78
C LYS A 12 -11.62 -2.98 4.32
N ASP A 13 -11.79 -3.98 3.49
CA ASP A 13 -12.47 -5.22 3.89
C ASP A 13 -11.47 -6.20 4.50
N SER A 14 -11.59 -6.42 5.80
CA SER A 14 -10.65 -7.28 6.52
C SER A 14 -10.73 -8.76 6.13
N SER A 15 -11.79 -9.16 5.44
CA SER A 15 -11.93 -10.55 4.98
C SER A 15 -11.29 -10.80 3.63
N GLU A 16 -10.93 -9.73 2.91
CA GLU A 16 -10.31 -9.86 1.60
C GLU A 16 -8.80 -10.01 1.68
N GLU A 17 -8.27 -10.89 0.84
CA GLU A 17 -6.83 -11.02 0.69
C GLU A 17 -6.34 -10.05 -0.38
N MET A 18 -5.17 -9.50 -0.17
CA MET A 18 -4.57 -8.59 -1.15
C MET A 18 -3.23 -9.12 -1.62
N ARG A 19 -2.93 -8.84 -2.88
CA ARG A 19 -1.68 -9.22 -3.51
C ARG A 19 -0.69 -8.06 -3.44
N TYR A 20 0.59 -8.39 -3.52
CA TYR A 20 1.65 -7.38 -3.53
C TYR A 20 1.39 -6.31 -4.59
N GLU A 21 1.05 -6.71 -5.81
CA GLU A 21 0.84 -5.77 -6.91
C GLU A 21 -0.30 -4.81 -6.64
N GLU A 22 -1.34 -5.26 -5.96
CA GLU A 22 -2.46 -4.40 -5.61
C GLU A 22 -2.04 -3.33 -4.61
N LEU A 23 -1.29 -3.70 -3.59
CA LEU A 23 -0.78 -2.75 -2.60
C LEU A 23 0.22 -1.77 -3.22
N LYS A 24 1.09 -2.27 -4.10
CA LYS A 24 2.04 -1.44 -4.83
C LYS A 24 1.32 -0.36 -5.63
N LYS A 25 0.28 -0.74 -6.34
CA LYS A 25 -0.50 0.20 -7.16
C LYS A 25 -1.12 1.30 -6.31
N ILE A 26 -1.68 0.93 -5.16
CA ILE A 26 -2.27 1.90 -4.25
C ILE A 26 -1.22 2.89 -3.76
N LEU A 27 -0.08 2.38 -3.29
CA LEU A 27 0.98 3.23 -2.76
C LEU A 27 1.54 4.17 -3.83
N GLU A 28 1.69 3.68 -5.06
CA GLU A 28 2.19 4.51 -6.15
C GLU A 28 1.24 5.67 -6.47
N VAL A 29 -0.05 5.44 -6.41
CA VAL A 29 -1.04 6.50 -6.62
C VAL A 29 -0.90 7.61 -5.57
N TYR A 30 -0.54 7.23 -4.34
CA TYR A 30 -0.35 8.20 -3.26
C TYR A 30 1.05 8.79 -3.20
N GLY A 31 1.88 8.52 -4.20
CA GLY A 31 3.19 9.17 -4.33
C GLY A 31 4.36 8.38 -3.78
N TYR A 32 4.15 7.15 -3.37
CA TYR A 32 5.25 6.29 -2.91
C TYR A 32 6.00 5.70 -4.08
N SER A 33 7.31 5.53 -3.91
CA SER A 33 8.16 4.88 -4.90
C SER A 33 8.68 3.56 -4.35
N ALA A 34 8.58 2.52 -5.13
CA ALA A 34 9.11 1.21 -4.76
C ALA A 34 10.62 1.19 -4.94
N ARG A 35 11.33 0.73 -3.94
CA ARG A 35 12.79 0.57 -3.98
C ARG A 35 13.14 -0.89 -3.78
N GLU A 36 13.66 -1.52 -4.81
CA GLU A 36 14.17 -2.87 -4.68
C GLU A 36 15.59 -2.79 -4.12
N THR A 37 15.83 -3.56 -3.08
CA THR A 37 17.17 -3.65 -2.53
C THR A 37 17.97 -4.67 -3.35
N SER A 38 19.22 -4.34 -3.65
CA SER A 38 20.11 -5.27 -4.30
C SER A 38 20.41 -6.43 -3.35
N GLY A 39 20.53 -7.64 -3.88
CA GLY A 39 20.87 -8.79 -3.06
C GLY A 39 19.76 -9.82 -2.90
N GLY A 40 18.70 -9.74 -3.68
CA GLY A 40 17.68 -10.78 -3.71
C GLY A 40 16.70 -10.80 -2.57
N SER A 41 16.57 -9.69 -1.84
CA SER A 41 15.57 -9.61 -0.78
C SER A 41 14.16 -9.66 -1.37
N SER A 42 13.28 -10.42 -0.71
CA SER A 42 11.88 -10.48 -1.11
C SER A 42 11.07 -9.29 -0.58
N HIS A 43 11.69 -8.42 0.19
CA HIS A 43 11.02 -7.25 0.77
C HIS A 43 11.31 -6.01 -0.05
N ILE A 44 10.26 -5.27 -0.38
CA ILE A 44 10.35 -4.05 -1.17
C ILE A 44 10.01 -2.87 -0.26
N ALA A 45 10.90 -1.89 -0.21
CA ALA A 45 10.67 -0.68 0.57
C ALA A 45 9.96 0.35 -0.29
N PHE A 46 8.89 0.93 0.24
CA PHE A 46 8.17 2.02 -0.41
C PHE A 46 8.46 3.31 0.33
N ARG A 47 8.89 4.32 -0.39
CA ARG A 47 9.31 5.60 0.18
C ARG A 47 8.52 6.76 -0.39
N LYS A 48 8.21 7.70 0.49
CA LYS A 48 7.60 8.96 0.10
C LYS A 48 8.21 10.06 0.96
N LYS A 49 8.54 11.19 0.33
CA LYS A 49 9.15 12.32 1.02
C LYS A 49 8.25 12.80 2.17
N GLY A 50 8.82 12.91 3.35
CA GLY A 50 8.07 13.37 4.53
C GLY A 50 7.26 12.31 5.22
N CYS A 51 7.31 11.08 4.75
CA CYS A 51 6.56 9.97 5.33
C CYS A 51 7.46 8.82 5.73
N ASN A 52 6.98 7.99 6.65
CA ASN A 52 7.71 6.80 7.06
C ASN A 52 7.75 5.79 5.91
N ASN A 53 8.85 5.05 5.85
CA ASN A 53 8.99 3.98 4.87
C ASN A 53 8.07 2.82 5.21
N ILE A 54 7.54 2.18 4.18
CA ILE A 54 6.71 1.00 4.32
C ILE A 54 7.38 -0.14 3.59
N THR A 55 7.61 -1.25 4.27
CA THR A 55 8.22 -2.43 3.67
C THR A 55 7.16 -3.51 3.52
N ILE A 56 7.05 -4.05 2.32
CA ILE A 56 6.06 -5.08 2.00
C ILE A 56 6.78 -6.27 1.37
N PRO A 57 6.54 -7.49 1.86
CA PRO A 57 7.14 -8.67 1.26
C PRO A 57 6.49 -8.95 -0.10
N ARG A 58 7.33 -9.39 -1.03
CA ARG A 58 6.90 -9.66 -2.40
C ARG A 58 6.33 -11.06 -2.52
N HIS A 59 5.26 -11.30 -1.79
CA HIS A 59 4.58 -12.59 -1.77
C HIS A 59 3.27 -12.53 -2.55
N LYS A 60 2.79 -13.70 -2.92
CA LYS A 60 1.55 -13.83 -3.67
C LYS A 60 0.37 -13.26 -2.89
N THR A 61 0.32 -13.56 -1.60
CA THR A 61 -0.71 -13.05 -0.70
C THR A 61 -0.03 -12.31 0.43
N ILE A 62 -0.45 -11.09 0.70
CA ILE A 62 0.16 -10.23 1.71
C ILE A 62 -0.58 -10.39 3.03
N LYS A 63 0.16 -10.56 4.12
CA LYS A 63 -0.42 -10.69 5.45
C LYS A 63 -1.16 -9.41 5.85
N ARG A 64 -2.20 -9.60 6.64
CA ARG A 64 -3.06 -8.50 7.09
C ARG A 64 -2.29 -7.36 7.76
N ALA A 65 -1.24 -7.67 8.50
CA ALA A 65 -0.42 -6.65 9.16
C ALA A 65 0.13 -5.62 8.17
N TYR A 66 0.56 -6.08 6.99
CA TYR A 66 1.08 -5.19 5.96
C TYR A 66 -0.05 -4.44 5.25
N VAL A 67 -1.17 -5.09 5.06
CA VAL A 67 -2.35 -4.46 4.44
C VAL A 67 -2.81 -3.28 5.31
N GLU A 68 -2.78 -3.45 6.62
CA GLU A 68 -3.16 -2.38 7.56
C GLU A 68 -2.23 -1.17 7.46
N LEU A 69 -0.95 -1.37 7.18
CA LEU A 69 -0.02 -0.25 6.98
C LEU A 69 -0.45 0.59 5.78
N VAL A 70 -0.81 -0.05 4.69
CA VAL A 70 -1.26 0.63 3.48
C VAL A 70 -2.60 1.31 3.72
N ARG A 71 -3.49 0.64 4.44
CA ARG A 71 -4.80 1.21 4.79
C ARG A 71 -4.65 2.51 5.57
N LYS A 72 -3.72 2.55 6.52
CA LYS A 72 -3.46 3.77 7.30
C LYS A 72 -3.01 4.91 6.40
N VAL A 73 -2.17 4.62 5.41
CA VAL A 73 -1.72 5.63 4.45
C VAL A 73 -2.90 6.23 3.72
N VAL A 74 -3.80 5.39 3.23
CA VAL A 74 -4.98 5.85 2.50
C VAL A 74 -5.87 6.72 3.38
N GLU A 75 -6.09 6.29 4.61
CA GLU A 75 -6.93 7.04 5.54
C GLU A 75 -6.35 8.40 5.89
N GLU A 76 -5.04 8.47 6.11
CA GLU A 76 -4.38 9.73 6.42
C GLU A 76 -4.39 10.70 5.25
N GLU A 77 -4.16 10.22 4.04
CA GLU A 77 -4.20 11.05 2.85
C GLU A 77 -5.61 11.58 2.61
N ASN A 78 -6.61 10.78 2.84
CA ASN A 78 -8.00 11.22 2.71
C ASN A 78 -8.36 12.29 3.74
N LYS A 79 -7.86 12.15 4.97
CA LYS A 79 -8.06 13.17 6.00
C LYS A 79 -7.45 14.49 5.60
N ASN A 80 -6.24 14.46 5.03
CA ASN A 80 -5.56 15.67 4.60
C ASN A 80 -6.34 16.39 3.50
N GLU A 81 -6.99 15.65 2.64
CA GLU A 81 -7.84 16.24 1.61
C GLU A 81 -9.11 16.85 2.20
N ASP A 82 -9.66 16.25 3.22
CA ASP A 82 -10.89 16.70 3.85
C ASP A 82 -10.72 17.98 4.67
N ILE A 83 -9.50 18.32 5.02
CA ILE A 83 -9.21 19.50 5.86
C ILE A 83 -9.19 20.81 5.06
N LYS A 84 -9.29 20.75 3.80
CA LYS A 84 -9.29 21.95 2.95
C LYS A 84 -10.51 22.84 3.19
#